data_986fadf9497662025c4348f03a752f1f
#
_entry.id   986fadf9497662025c4348f03a752f1f
#
_cell.length_a   1.000
_cell.length_b   1.000
_cell.length_c   1.000
_cell.angle_alpha   90.00
_cell.angle_beta   90.00
_cell.angle_gamma   90.00
#
_symmetry.space_group_name_H-M   'P 1'
#
loop_
_entity.id
_entity.type
_entity.pdbx_description
1 polymer ?
#
loop_
_entity_poly.entity_id
_entity_poly.type
_entity_poly.pdbx_seq_one_letter_code
_entity_poly.pdbx_strand_id
1 'polypeptide(L)'
;MTGKVIVLGGGVAGLSAAHELVERGFTVEVFERGTIPGGKARSLPVPGTGTGGRPDLPGEHGFRFFPGFYRHLPDTMKRIPFMGNDDGVYGNLVQATQFMLARKGQSDPIFVARFPTSIGEWYRALKAIFTADLGIPVPEATFFLDRLLALLTSCESRRFGQWEHVDWWDFIRASDMSPEYRAYLAKGLTRSLVAMRAEDGSTRTVGYVLLQLLFDLITPGETLDRLLDGPTNEVWIDPWVAYLTGRGVSYHLDHEVKALHVGPSAGPGSAVKILGVDVEHGGSTTTHVADFYVLSMPVERVIPLLTFDLVTAAPELAGLSKLHTQWMNGIMFYLKTDVRLAHGHTIYTDSPWALTSISQEQFWQEKVRNYGDGTVNGILSIDISDWETPGILYGKAAKELTTREEIKNEVWAQLKQELNDAAAPELDDANLHSWFLDPSIVVSHPHGATNDEPLLVNVTGSWKYRPEAVTSIPNLFLASDYVRTYTDLATMEGANEAARRAVNGILRVSGSSATPCGVWPLHEPRIFAPARAFDARRWERKKANLFALDFPPA
;
A
#
# COMPACT_ATOMS: atom_id res chain seq x y z
N MET A 1 2.20 -21.49 29.53
CA MET A 1 2.55 -20.07 29.71
C MET A 1 2.80 -19.51 28.33
N THR A 2 2.15 -18.42 28.01
CA THR A 2 2.39 -17.65 26.78
C THR A 2 3.73 -16.94 26.94
N GLY A 3 4.66 -17.11 26.01
CA GLY A 3 6.03 -16.57 26.09
C GLY A 3 6.13 -15.06 25.82
N LYS A 4 7.35 -14.53 25.92
CA LYS A 4 7.70 -13.16 25.52
C LYS A 4 7.97 -13.11 24.02
N VAL A 5 7.42 -12.11 23.34
CA VAL A 5 7.66 -11.84 21.92
C VAL A 5 8.24 -10.44 21.75
N ILE A 6 9.33 -10.36 21.00
CA ILE A 6 9.88 -9.08 20.55
C ILE A 6 9.46 -8.85 19.09
N VAL A 7 8.85 -7.69 18.82
CA VAL A 7 8.44 -7.23 17.49
C VAL A 7 9.40 -6.14 17.03
N LEU A 8 10.03 -6.35 15.89
CA LEU A 8 11.09 -5.52 15.33
C LEU A 8 10.54 -4.69 14.18
N GLY A 9 10.18 -3.43 14.47
CA GLY A 9 9.49 -2.47 13.63
C GLY A 9 8.07 -2.19 14.12
N GLY A 10 7.73 -0.91 14.31
CA GLY A 10 6.46 -0.42 14.89
C GLY A 10 5.50 0.15 13.85
N GLY A 11 5.63 -0.20 12.57
CA GLY A 11 4.66 0.12 11.53
C GLY A 11 3.39 -0.73 11.63
N VAL A 12 2.50 -0.64 10.61
CA VAL A 12 1.22 -1.38 10.60
C VAL A 12 1.41 -2.89 10.82
N ALA A 13 2.44 -3.50 10.24
CA ALA A 13 2.73 -4.92 10.44
C ALA A 13 3.06 -5.24 11.91
N GLY A 14 3.93 -4.43 12.52
CA GLY A 14 4.33 -4.63 13.92
C GLY A 14 3.19 -4.36 14.91
N LEU A 15 2.44 -3.28 14.70
CA LEU A 15 1.23 -2.98 15.47
C LEU A 15 0.20 -4.11 15.36
N SER A 16 0.00 -4.66 14.15
CA SER A 16 -0.89 -5.81 13.91
C SER A 16 -0.42 -7.06 14.65
N ALA A 17 0.87 -7.37 14.59
CA ALA A 17 1.44 -8.52 15.30
C ALA A 17 1.29 -8.36 16.81
N ALA A 18 1.63 -7.17 17.35
CA ALA A 18 1.49 -6.86 18.78
C ALA A 18 0.02 -6.98 19.25
N HIS A 19 -0.92 -6.48 18.44
CA HIS A 19 -2.36 -6.56 18.71
C HIS A 19 -2.82 -8.01 18.83
N GLU A 20 -2.55 -8.81 17.82
CA GLU A 20 -2.98 -10.20 17.79
C GLU A 20 -2.29 -11.04 18.88
N LEU A 21 -1.03 -10.74 19.23
CA LEU A 21 -0.28 -11.43 20.28
C LEU A 21 -0.79 -11.09 21.68
N VAL A 22 -0.96 -9.80 22.00
CA VAL A 22 -1.39 -9.39 23.34
C VAL A 22 -2.81 -9.85 23.66
N GLU A 23 -3.72 -9.86 22.68
CA GLU A 23 -5.07 -10.43 22.85
C GLU A 23 -5.06 -11.95 23.11
N ARG A 24 -3.98 -12.63 22.73
CA ARG A 24 -3.77 -14.07 22.94
C ARG A 24 -2.88 -14.37 24.15
N GLY A 25 -2.62 -13.36 24.98
CA GLY A 25 -1.97 -13.49 26.28
C GLY A 25 -0.44 -13.56 26.23
N PHE A 26 0.21 -13.19 25.12
CA PHE A 26 1.67 -13.06 25.08
C PHE A 26 2.13 -11.74 25.70
N THR A 27 3.32 -11.75 26.30
CA THR A 27 4.03 -10.53 26.67
C THR A 27 4.73 -9.98 25.44
N VAL A 28 4.46 -8.72 25.08
CA VAL A 28 4.93 -8.13 23.82
C VAL A 28 5.75 -6.89 24.07
N GLU A 29 6.88 -6.80 23.38
CA GLU A 29 7.76 -5.64 23.36
C GLU A 29 8.02 -5.26 21.89
N VAL A 30 7.82 -3.98 21.54
CA VAL A 30 7.97 -3.46 20.18
C VAL A 30 9.09 -2.44 20.15
N PHE A 31 10.01 -2.57 19.19
CA PHE A 31 11.07 -1.61 18.93
C PHE A 31 10.85 -0.91 17.59
N GLU A 32 10.78 0.42 17.59
CA GLU A 32 10.59 1.27 16.43
C GLU A 32 11.70 2.34 16.38
N ARG A 33 12.38 2.45 15.23
CA ARG A 33 13.45 3.43 15.03
C ARG A 33 12.93 4.87 14.97
N GLY A 34 11.70 5.05 14.51
CA GLY A 34 11.07 6.36 14.38
C GLY A 34 10.70 6.96 15.73
N THR A 35 10.64 8.28 15.79
CA THR A 35 10.14 9.03 16.96
C THR A 35 8.62 9.16 16.97
N ILE A 36 7.96 8.76 15.87
CA ILE A 36 6.50 8.78 15.70
C ILE A 36 6.06 7.38 15.25
N PRO A 37 5.01 6.78 15.87
CA PRO A 37 4.56 5.44 15.52
C PRO A 37 3.84 5.39 14.17
N GLY A 38 3.68 4.19 13.60
CA GLY A 38 2.88 3.94 12.40
C GLY A 38 3.69 3.63 11.14
N GLY A 39 5.03 3.78 11.17
CA GLY A 39 5.89 3.52 10.02
C GLY A 39 5.50 4.37 8.80
N LYS A 40 5.44 3.79 7.60
CA LYS A 40 5.03 4.49 6.38
C LYS A 40 3.56 4.95 6.38
N ALA A 41 2.74 4.49 7.35
CA ALA A 41 1.35 4.93 7.48
C ALA A 41 1.16 6.15 8.41
N ARG A 42 2.22 6.70 9.00
CA ARG A 42 2.13 7.80 9.96
C ARG A 42 1.73 9.13 9.33
N SER A 43 1.06 9.98 10.12
CA SER A 43 1.05 11.43 9.92
C SER A 43 2.13 12.10 10.78
N LEU A 44 2.58 13.27 10.37
CA LEU A 44 3.68 14.01 10.99
C LEU A 44 3.22 15.46 11.25
N PRO A 45 3.60 16.08 12.37
CA PRO A 45 3.43 17.52 12.49
C PRO A 45 4.37 18.23 11.51
N VAL A 46 3.91 19.30 10.85
CA VAL A 46 4.74 20.20 10.05
C VAL A 46 5.34 21.26 10.99
N PRO A 47 6.62 21.15 11.35
CA PRO A 47 7.17 21.88 12.49
C PRO A 47 7.07 23.39 12.33
N GLY A 48 6.63 24.08 13.40
CA GLY A 48 6.60 25.54 13.48
C GLY A 48 5.45 26.20 12.74
N THR A 49 4.45 25.43 12.28
CA THR A 49 3.26 26.00 11.64
C THR A 49 2.16 26.37 12.64
N GLY A 50 2.15 25.75 13.82
CA GLY A 50 1.16 26.01 14.87
C GLY A 50 1.34 27.36 15.55
N THR A 51 0.27 28.13 15.68
CA THR A 51 0.25 29.42 16.37
C THR A 51 -1.01 29.59 17.21
N GLY A 52 -0.97 30.45 18.20
CA GLY A 52 -2.14 30.74 19.03
C GLY A 52 -2.68 29.54 19.80
N GLY A 53 -1.81 28.59 20.17
CA GLY A 53 -2.17 27.37 20.90
C GLY A 53 -2.74 26.26 20.05
N ARG A 54 -2.77 26.42 18.71
CA ARG A 54 -3.14 25.37 17.79
C ARG A 54 -1.97 24.40 17.53
N PRO A 55 -2.24 23.10 17.28
CA PRO A 55 -1.21 22.17 16.86
C PRO A 55 -0.66 22.54 15.48
N ASP A 56 0.52 22.01 15.15
CA ASP A 56 1.11 22.12 13.82
C ASP A 56 0.19 21.52 12.76
N LEU A 57 0.29 22.01 11.52
CA LEU A 57 -0.40 21.40 10.38
C LEU A 57 0.01 19.92 10.24
N PRO A 58 -0.92 19.00 9.99
CA PRO A 58 -0.59 17.60 9.79
C PRO A 58 0.00 17.38 8.40
N GLY A 59 1.16 16.72 8.32
CA GLY A 59 1.79 16.21 7.11
C GLY A 59 1.64 14.70 7.03
N GLU A 60 1.66 14.13 5.82
CA GLU A 60 1.51 12.70 5.59
C GLU A 60 2.66 12.17 4.71
N HIS A 61 3.07 10.91 4.92
CA HIS A 61 3.99 10.22 4.00
C HIS A 61 3.40 10.07 2.59
N GLY A 62 2.10 10.00 2.48
CA GLY A 62 1.20 9.96 1.35
C GLY A 62 -0.22 9.86 1.90
N PHE A 63 -1.26 10.08 1.13
CA PHE A 63 -2.62 9.92 1.63
C PHE A 63 -2.95 8.44 1.89
N ARG A 64 -3.92 8.20 2.78
CA ARG A 64 -4.38 6.85 3.14
C ARG A 64 -5.76 6.60 2.56
N PHE A 65 -5.88 5.47 1.87
CA PHE A 65 -7.18 4.96 1.45
C PHE A 65 -7.30 3.47 1.78
N PHE A 66 -8.54 3.05 1.99
CA PHE A 66 -8.88 1.70 2.44
C PHE A 66 -9.90 1.12 1.44
N PRO A 67 -9.42 0.44 0.38
CA PRO A 67 -10.29 -0.21 -0.61
C PRO A 67 -11.34 -1.11 0.03
N GLY A 68 -12.48 -1.25 -0.62
CA GLY A 68 -13.61 -2.04 -0.14
C GLY A 68 -13.24 -3.50 0.09
N PHE A 69 -12.33 -4.05 -0.70
CA PHE A 69 -11.89 -5.44 -0.58
C PHE A 69 -10.98 -5.73 0.63
N TYR A 70 -10.52 -4.72 1.38
CA TYR A 70 -9.75 -4.93 2.62
C TYR A 70 -10.62 -5.63 3.67
N ARG A 71 -10.06 -6.66 4.31
CA ARG A 71 -10.76 -7.51 5.30
C ARG A 71 -10.00 -7.64 6.60
N HIS A 72 -8.68 -7.84 6.54
CA HIS A 72 -7.83 -8.08 7.72
C HIS A 72 -7.67 -6.81 8.54
N LEU A 73 -7.32 -5.72 7.88
CA LEU A 73 -7.12 -4.43 8.54
C LEU A 73 -8.42 -3.86 9.15
N PRO A 74 -9.57 -3.83 8.43
CA PRO A 74 -10.85 -3.45 9.00
C PRO A 74 -11.26 -4.28 10.22
N ASP A 75 -11.00 -5.60 10.22
CA ASP A 75 -11.25 -6.45 11.39
C ASP A 75 -10.40 -6.04 12.60
N THR A 76 -9.13 -5.67 12.38
CA THR A 76 -8.28 -5.13 13.45
C THR A 76 -8.77 -3.76 13.92
N MET A 77 -9.10 -2.86 12.98
CA MET A 77 -9.57 -1.49 13.29
C MET A 77 -10.82 -1.48 14.17
N LYS A 78 -11.75 -2.41 13.95
CA LYS A 78 -12.97 -2.56 14.75
C LYS A 78 -12.71 -2.93 16.22
N ARG A 79 -11.55 -3.46 16.52
CA ARG A 79 -11.15 -3.88 17.88
C ARG A 79 -10.34 -2.82 18.64
N ILE A 80 -9.95 -1.72 17.97
CA ILE A 80 -9.21 -0.61 18.58
C ILE A 80 -10.24 0.40 19.10
N PRO A 81 -10.39 0.59 20.41
CA PRO A 81 -11.39 1.51 20.97
C PRO A 81 -11.16 2.95 20.51
N PHE A 82 -12.24 3.63 20.15
CA PHE A 82 -12.23 5.06 19.84
C PHE A 82 -13.48 5.72 20.41
N MET A 83 -13.31 6.86 21.05
CA MET A 83 -14.39 7.54 21.77
C MET A 83 -15.52 7.94 20.82
N GLY A 84 -16.74 7.49 21.11
CA GLY A 84 -17.93 7.78 20.31
C GLY A 84 -18.23 6.78 19.19
N ASN A 85 -17.37 5.79 18.95
CA ASN A 85 -17.56 4.77 17.91
C ASN A 85 -17.82 3.39 18.53
N ASP A 86 -18.93 2.74 18.16
CA ASP A 86 -19.24 1.38 18.58
C ASP A 86 -18.34 0.32 17.93
N ASP A 87 -17.77 0.62 16.76
CA ASP A 87 -16.87 -0.23 15.98
C ASP A 87 -15.43 0.31 15.94
N GLY A 88 -15.01 1.00 17.01
CA GLY A 88 -13.65 1.46 17.21
C GLY A 88 -13.16 2.47 16.16
N VAL A 89 -11.85 2.47 15.87
CA VAL A 89 -11.27 3.37 14.87
C VAL A 89 -11.76 3.09 13.44
N TYR A 90 -12.43 1.96 13.20
CA TYR A 90 -13.07 1.69 11.91
C TYR A 90 -14.19 2.71 11.63
N GLY A 91 -14.87 3.20 12.65
CA GLY A 91 -15.89 4.25 12.54
C GLY A 91 -15.35 5.61 12.07
N ASN A 92 -14.03 5.80 12.08
CA ASN A 92 -13.37 7.01 11.54
C ASN A 92 -13.15 6.91 10.01
N LEU A 93 -13.61 5.85 9.36
CA LEU A 93 -13.51 5.68 7.92
C LEU A 93 -14.74 6.23 7.20
N VAL A 94 -14.54 7.27 6.41
CA VAL A 94 -15.55 7.90 5.58
C VAL A 94 -15.52 7.29 4.18
N GLN A 95 -16.69 6.90 3.67
CA GLN A 95 -16.81 6.30 2.36
C GLN A 95 -16.56 7.32 1.24
N ALA A 96 -15.65 7.02 0.33
CA ALA A 96 -15.54 7.69 -0.95
C ALA A 96 -16.70 7.27 -1.87
N THR A 97 -17.32 8.24 -2.56
CA THR A 97 -18.48 8.01 -3.42
C THR A 97 -18.18 8.20 -4.90
N GLN A 98 -17.01 8.78 -5.21
CA GLN A 98 -16.60 9.14 -6.55
C GLN A 98 -15.11 8.89 -6.76
N PHE A 99 -14.69 8.80 -8.02
CA PHE A 99 -13.31 9.06 -8.43
C PHE A 99 -13.31 9.87 -9.73
N MET A 100 -12.25 10.63 -9.96
CA MET A 100 -12.10 11.52 -11.10
C MET A 100 -10.83 11.17 -11.89
N LEU A 101 -10.93 11.28 -13.21
CA LEU A 101 -9.76 11.25 -14.10
C LEU A 101 -9.55 12.65 -14.64
N ALA A 102 -8.57 13.37 -14.10
CA ALA A 102 -8.17 14.67 -14.61
C ALA A 102 -7.39 14.49 -15.92
N ARG A 103 -7.70 15.33 -16.92
CA ARG A 103 -7.16 15.22 -18.28
C ARG A 103 -6.88 16.59 -18.88
N LYS A 104 -5.69 16.78 -19.38
CA LYS A 104 -5.28 18.03 -19.98
C LYS A 104 -6.17 18.43 -21.15
N GLY A 105 -6.81 19.60 -21.06
CA GLY A 105 -7.63 20.20 -22.11
C GLY A 105 -8.88 19.40 -22.48
N GLN A 106 -9.36 18.56 -21.58
CA GLN A 106 -10.59 17.76 -21.75
C GLN A 106 -11.46 17.86 -20.50
N SER A 107 -12.75 17.54 -20.64
CA SER A 107 -13.63 17.41 -19.49
C SER A 107 -13.21 16.21 -18.63
N ASP A 108 -13.20 16.39 -17.32
CA ASP A 108 -12.82 15.38 -16.35
C ASP A 108 -14.01 14.48 -16.00
N PRO A 109 -14.01 13.20 -16.42
CA PRO A 109 -15.09 12.30 -16.06
C PRO A 109 -15.04 11.97 -14.58
N ILE A 110 -16.15 12.14 -13.89
CA ILE A 110 -16.37 11.72 -12.51
C ILE A 110 -17.19 10.44 -12.52
N PHE A 111 -16.65 9.39 -11.93
CA PHE A 111 -17.28 8.09 -11.85
C PHE A 111 -17.96 7.91 -10.50
N VAL A 112 -19.18 7.33 -10.55
CA VAL A 112 -19.97 6.98 -9.39
C VAL A 112 -20.15 5.46 -9.40
N ALA A 113 -20.13 4.83 -8.23
CA ALA A 113 -20.40 3.39 -8.10
C ALA A 113 -21.74 3.02 -8.75
N ARG A 114 -21.72 1.97 -9.59
CA ARG A 114 -22.91 1.39 -10.25
C ARG A 114 -22.99 -0.07 -9.87
N PHE A 115 -24.16 -0.52 -9.44
CA PHE A 115 -24.38 -1.87 -8.95
C PHE A 115 -25.18 -2.71 -9.97
N PRO A 116 -24.52 -3.30 -11.00
CA PRO A 116 -25.19 -4.18 -11.95
C PRO A 116 -25.63 -5.48 -11.26
N THR A 117 -26.79 -6.00 -11.67
CA THR A 117 -27.41 -7.17 -11.05
C THR A 117 -27.07 -8.49 -11.77
N SER A 118 -26.42 -8.43 -12.92
CA SER A 118 -26.01 -9.59 -13.71
C SER A 118 -24.64 -9.41 -14.38
N ILE A 119 -24.00 -10.53 -14.76
CA ILE A 119 -22.73 -10.49 -15.51
C ILE A 119 -22.88 -9.73 -16.84
N GLY A 120 -24.00 -9.86 -17.52
CA GLY A 120 -24.24 -9.15 -18.77
C GLY A 120 -24.35 -7.63 -18.56
N GLU A 121 -24.93 -7.19 -17.44
CA GLU A 121 -24.96 -5.77 -17.07
C GLU A 121 -23.58 -5.27 -16.65
N TRP A 122 -22.84 -6.08 -15.88
CA TRP A 122 -21.45 -5.80 -15.52
C TRP A 122 -20.57 -5.58 -16.76
N TYR A 123 -20.63 -6.52 -17.73
CA TYR A 123 -19.90 -6.40 -18.99
C TYR A 123 -20.29 -5.12 -19.75
N ARG A 124 -21.59 -4.82 -19.85
CA ARG A 124 -22.06 -3.60 -20.53
C ARG A 124 -21.64 -2.32 -19.80
N ALA A 125 -21.67 -2.31 -18.47
CA ALA A 125 -21.26 -1.16 -17.67
C ALA A 125 -19.78 -0.86 -17.85
N LEU A 126 -18.90 -1.86 -17.73
CA LEU A 126 -17.46 -1.69 -17.97
C LEU A 126 -17.18 -1.27 -19.41
N LYS A 127 -17.84 -1.89 -20.39
CA LYS A 127 -17.68 -1.51 -21.79
C LYS A 127 -18.06 -0.05 -22.03
N ALA A 128 -19.14 0.41 -21.42
CA ALA A 128 -19.58 1.80 -21.53
C ALA A 128 -18.56 2.77 -20.92
N ILE A 129 -18.03 2.47 -19.73
CA ILE A 129 -16.96 3.24 -19.08
C ILE A 129 -15.77 3.35 -20.03
N PHE A 130 -15.28 2.25 -20.56
CA PHE A 130 -14.09 2.26 -21.41
C PHE A 130 -14.31 3.01 -22.74
N THR A 131 -15.49 2.89 -23.36
CA THR A 131 -15.73 3.47 -24.68
C THR A 131 -16.32 4.88 -24.64
N ALA A 132 -17.34 5.12 -23.82
CA ALA A 132 -18.06 6.39 -23.79
C ALA A 132 -17.33 7.44 -22.93
N ASP A 133 -16.83 7.01 -21.77
CA ASP A 133 -16.23 7.94 -20.81
C ASP A 133 -14.72 8.14 -21.05
N LEU A 134 -13.99 7.07 -21.46
CA LEU A 134 -12.54 7.11 -21.67
C LEU A 134 -12.13 7.22 -23.15
N GLY A 135 -13.07 7.14 -24.10
CA GLY A 135 -12.78 7.27 -25.52
C GLY A 135 -11.96 6.11 -26.12
N ILE A 136 -11.86 4.97 -25.42
CA ILE A 136 -11.13 3.80 -25.91
C ILE A 136 -11.92 3.17 -27.08
N PRO A 137 -11.27 2.83 -28.21
CA PRO A 137 -11.92 2.19 -29.34
C PRO A 137 -12.64 0.89 -28.93
N VAL A 138 -13.85 0.67 -29.46
CA VAL A 138 -14.69 -0.50 -29.10
C VAL A 138 -13.96 -1.86 -29.24
N PRO A 139 -13.15 -2.11 -30.28
CA PRO A 139 -12.40 -3.35 -30.39
C PRO A 139 -11.39 -3.55 -29.25
N GLU A 140 -10.69 -2.47 -28.86
CA GLU A 140 -9.69 -2.49 -27.78
C GLU A 140 -10.34 -2.68 -26.42
N ALA A 141 -11.45 -1.98 -26.14
CA ALA A 141 -12.24 -2.19 -24.94
C ALA A 141 -12.77 -3.63 -24.83
N THR A 142 -13.21 -4.22 -25.94
CA THR A 142 -13.66 -5.61 -25.97
C THR A 142 -12.49 -6.57 -25.70
N PHE A 143 -11.35 -6.33 -26.31
CA PHE A 143 -10.12 -7.10 -26.05
C PHE A 143 -9.70 -7.04 -24.58
N PHE A 144 -9.75 -5.87 -23.96
CA PHE A 144 -9.43 -5.73 -22.53
C PHE A 144 -10.41 -6.53 -21.65
N LEU A 145 -11.70 -6.50 -21.97
CA LEU A 145 -12.70 -7.32 -21.25
C LEU A 145 -12.42 -8.82 -21.37
N ASP A 146 -11.94 -9.29 -22.53
CA ASP A 146 -11.50 -10.69 -22.70
C ASP A 146 -10.29 -10.99 -21.79
N ARG A 147 -9.36 -10.04 -21.61
CA ARG A 147 -8.24 -10.19 -20.66
C ARG A 147 -8.73 -10.29 -19.22
N LEU A 148 -9.74 -9.50 -18.81
CA LEU A 148 -10.36 -9.65 -17.49
C LEU A 148 -11.03 -11.03 -17.35
N LEU A 149 -11.70 -11.54 -18.38
CA LEU A 149 -12.24 -12.90 -18.38
C LEU A 149 -11.15 -13.97 -18.31
N ALA A 150 -9.99 -13.75 -18.94
CA ALA A 150 -8.84 -14.65 -18.82
C ALA A 150 -8.38 -14.75 -17.35
N LEU A 151 -8.28 -13.62 -16.63
CA LEU A 151 -7.93 -13.60 -15.20
C LEU A 151 -8.99 -14.29 -14.35
N LEU A 152 -10.28 -13.97 -14.54
CA LEU A 152 -11.42 -14.54 -13.79
C LEU A 152 -11.55 -16.05 -13.94
N THR A 153 -11.18 -16.57 -15.09
CA THR A 153 -11.28 -18.00 -15.43
C THR A 153 -10.00 -18.78 -15.23
N SER A 154 -8.87 -18.12 -14.94
CA SER A 154 -7.58 -18.78 -14.71
C SER A 154 -7.55 -19.59 -13.44
N CYS A 155 -7.10 -20.82 -13.50
CA CYS A 155 -6.81 -21.65 -12.34
C CYS A 155 -5.56 -21.16 -11.59
N GLU A 156 -5.44 -21.53 -10.31
CA GLU A 156 -4.32 -21.14 -9.46
C GLU A 156 -2.96 -21.49 -10.06
N SER A 157 -2.80 -22.73 -10.58
CA SER A 157 -1.54 -23.16 -11.20
C SER A 157 -1.14 -22.29 -12.40
N ARG A 158 -2.10 -21.80 -13.20
CA ARG A 158 -1.82 -20.86 -14.29
C ARG A 158 -1.43 -19.48 -13.75
N ARG A 159 -2.10 -19.01 -12.70
CA ARG A 159 -1.80 -17.70 -12.09
C ARG A 159 -0.33 -17.60 -11.69
N PHE A 160 0.16 -18.62 -10.99
CA PHE A 160 1.55 -18.66 -10.51
C PHE A 160 2.53 -19.15 -11.57
N GLY A 161 2.13 -20.06 -12.44
CA GLY A 161 3.01 -20.65 -13.46
C GLY A 161 3.11 -19.86 -14.77
N GLN A 162 2.15 -18.97 -15.04
CA GLN A 162 2.14 -18.19 -16.27
C GLN A 162 2.00 -16.68 -15.99
N TRP A 163 0.90 -16.23 -15.36
CA TRP A 163 0.65 -14.79 -15.20
C TRP A 163 1.62 -14.10 -14.24
N GLU A 164 2.25 -14.82 -13.37
CA GLU A 164 3.35 -14.30 -12.53
C GLU A 164 4.58 -13.92 -13.37
N HIS A 165 4.76 -14.52 -14.55
CA HIS A 165 5.93 -14.35 -15.42
C HIS A 165 5.66 -13.52 -16.68
N VAL A 166 4.46 -13.00 -16.83
CA VAL A 166 4.04 -12.10 -17.92
C VAL A 166 3.79 -10.73 -17.29
N ASP A 167 4.39 -9.69 -17.84
CA ASP A 167 4.12 -8.33 -17.39
C ASP A 167 2.76 -7.84 -17.89
N TRP A 168 2.25 -6.80 -17.21
CA TRP A 168 0.93 -6.27 -17.50
C TRP A 168 0.83 -5.66 -18.88
N TRP A 169 1.90 -4.97 -19.33
CA TRP A 169 1.96 -4.31 -20.63
C TRP A 169 1.78 -5.31 -21.78
N ASP A 170 2.53 -6.41 -21.75
CA ASP A 170 2.43 -7.48 -22.74
C ASP A 170 1.10 -8.23 -22.66
N PHE A 171 0.63 -8.52 -21.44
CA PHE A 171 -0.64 -9.22 -21.24
C PHE A 171 -1.81 -8.49 -21.90
N ILE A 172 -1.88 -7.18 -21.76
CA ILE A 172 -2.93 -6.35 -22.37
C ILE A 172 -2.57 -5.85 -23.78
N ARG A 173 -1.41 -6.25 -24.34
CA ARG A 173 -0.89 -5.82 -25.66
C ARG A 173 -0.84 -4.32 -25.83
N ALA A 174 -0.42 -3.58 -24.81
CA ALA A 174 -0.46 -2.14 -24.81
C ALA A 174 0.31 -1.50 -25.99
N SER A 175 1.38 -2.13 -26.48
CA SER A 175 2.17 -1.61 -27.63
C SER A 175 1.35 -1.44 -28.90
N ASP A 176 0.33 -2.27 -29.10
CA ASP A 176 -0.48 -2.32 -30.32
C ASP A 176 -1.77 -1.47 -30.21
N MET A 177 -2.00 -0.84 -29.07
CA MET A 177 -3.26 -0.18 -28.73
C MET A 177 -3.18 1.37 -28.83
N SER A 178 -4.34 2.02 -28.79
CA SER A 178 -4.47 3.48 -28.83
C SER A 178 -3.76 4.17 -27.66
N PRO A 179 -3.45 5.48 -27.80
CA PRO A 179 -2.90 6.27 -26.69
C PRO A 179 -3.79 6.24 -25.45
N GLU A 180 -5.11 6.34 -25.60
CA GLU A 180 -6.11 6.30 -24.53
C GLU A 180 -6.08 4.97 -23.80
N TYR A 181 -6.05 3.86 -24.50
CA TYR A 181 -5.92 2.52 -23.91
C TYR A 181 -4.65 2.41 -23.07
N ARG A 182 -3.51 2.87 -23.62
CA ARG A 182 -2.22 2.83 -22.89
C ARG A 182 -2.22 3.73 -21.67
N ALA A 183 -2.79 4.93 -21.79
CA ALA A 183 -2.85 5.87 -20.67
C ALA A 183 -3.69 5.34 -19.52
N TYR A 184 -4.90 4.86 -19.79
CA TYR A 184 -5.86 4.47 -18.76
C TYR A 184 -5.69 3.03 -18.28
N LEU A 185 -5.51 2.06 -19.18
CA LEU A 185 -5.54 0.64 -18.83
C LEU A 185 -4.17 0.02 -18.59
N ALA A 186 -3.10 0.60 -19.14
CA ALA A 186 -1.75 0.19 -18.80
C ALA A 186 -1.19 1.04 -17.66
N LYS A 187 -0.91 2.33 -17.90
CA LYS A 187 -0.22 3.19 -16.94
C LYS A 187 -1.09 3.59 -15.74
N GLY A 188 -2.34 3.97 -15.97
CA GLY A 188 -3.25 4.42 -14.91
C GLY A 188 -3.56 3.34 -13.87
N LEU A 189 -3.63 2.07 -14.27
CA LEU A 189 -3.90 0.95 -13.38
C LEU A 189 -2.65 0.39 -12.67
N THR A 190 -1.46 0.83 -13.02
CA THR A 190 -0.23 0.36 -12.41
C THR A 190 0.54 1.49 -11.73
N ARG A 191 1.04 2.44 -12.50
CA ARG A 191 1.93 3.48 -12.01
C ARG A 191 1.25 4.42 -11.01
N SER A 192 0.06 4.91 -11.35
CA SER A 192 -0.67 5.86 -10.51
C SER A 192 -1.20 5.24 -9.21
N LEU A 193 -1.48 3.93 -9.17
CA LEU A 193 -2.02 3.29 -7.98
C LEU A 193 -0.97 2.66 -7.06
N VAL A 194 0.14 2.16 -7.62
CA VAL A 194 1.11 1.35 -6.86
C VAL A 194 2.57 1.60 -7.26
N ALA A 195 2.87 2.72 -7.92
CA ALA A 195 4.20 3.12 -8.40
C ALA A 195 4.91 2.05 -9.24
N MET A 196 4.19 1.11 -9.82
CA MET A 196 4.73 0.00 -10.59
C MET A 196 4.60 0.25 -12.09
N ARG A 197 5.66 0.09 -12.85
CA ARG A 197 5.59 0.20 -14.31
C ARG A 197 4.81 -0.97 -14.88
N ALA A 198 3.97 -0.71 -15.88
CA ALA A 198 3.18 -1.76 -16.54
C ALA A 198 4.07 -2.82 -17.20
N GLU A 199 5.24 -2.40 -17.70
CA GLU A 199 6.25 -3.22 -18.37
C GLU A 199 7.01 -4.15 -17.41
N ASP A 200 6.96 -3.89 -16.11
CA ASP A 200 7.64 -4.67 -15.09
C ASP A 200 6.66 -5.48 -14.21
N GLY A 201 5.44 -4.96 -14.06
CA GLY A 201 4.45 -5.47 -13.11
C GLY A 201 3.92 -6.86 -13.46
N SER A 202 3.92 -7.77 -12.49
CA SER A 202 3.33 -9.11 -12.65
C SER A 202 1.83 -9.01 -12.97
N THR A 203 1.40 -9.61 -14.09
CA THR A 203 -0.01 -9.71 -14.48
C THR A 203 -0.85 -10.38 -13.39
N ARG A 204 -0.29 -11.33 -12.66
CA ARG A 204 -0.98 -11.96 -11.53
C ARG A 204 -1.33 -10.93 -10.47
N THR A 205 -0.37 -10.15 -9.99
CA THR A 205 -0.61 -9.15 -8.94
C THR A 205 -1.49 -8.01 -9.45
N VAL A 206 -1.10 -7.35 -10.55
CA VAL A 206 -1.85 -6.22 -11.13
C VAL A 206 -3.29 -6.62 -11.45
N GLY A 207 -3.47 -7.73 -12.16
CA GLY A 207 -4.78 -8.18 -12.64
C GLY A 207 -5.72 -8.56 -11.49
N TYR A 208 -5.24 -9.24 -10.45
CA TYR A 208 -6.10 -9.65 -9.34
C TYR A 208 -6.45 -8.49 -8.40
N VAL A 209 -5.55 -7.52 -8.20
CA VAL A 209 -5.88 -6.28 -7.49
C VAL A 209 -6.92 -5.47 -8.27
N LEU A 210 -6.72 -5.31 -9.57
CA LEU A 210 -7.71 -4.65 -10.44
C LEU A 210 -9.08 -5.32 -10.35
N LEU A 211 -9.15 -6.65 -10.38
CA LEU A 211 -10.43 -7.37 -10.23
C LEU A 211 -11.11 -7.06 -8.89
N GLN A 212 -10.36 -6.96 -7.78
CA GLN A 212 -10.96 -6.58 -6.50
C GLN A 212 -11.54 -5.15 -6.54
N LEU A 213 -10.79 -4.19 -7.06
CA LEU A 213 -11.28 -2.81 -7.24
C LEU A 213 -12.54 -2.75 -8.12
N LEU A 214 -12.58 -3.56 -9.19
CA LEU A 214 -13.77 -3.65 -10.04
C LEU A 214 -14.95 -4.32 -9.33
N PHE A 215 -14.71 -5.29 -8.44
CA PHE A 215 -15.78 -5.89 -7.62
C PHE A 215 -16.36 -4.89 -6.62
N ASP A 216 -15.52 -4.05 -6.00
CA ASP A 216 -15.97 -2.99 -5.10
C ASP A 216 -16.91 -2.00 -5.82
N LEU A 217 -16.62 -1.69 -7.10
CA LEU A 217 -17.45 -0.82 -7.94
C LEU A 217 -18.84 -1.39 -8.26
N ILE A 218 -19.00 -2.71 -8.24
CA ILE A 218 -20.17 -3.39 -8.81
C ILE A 218 -20.94 -4.27 -7.82
N THR A 219 -20.42 -4.50 -6.61
CA THR A 219 -21.09 -5.31 -5.59
C THR A 219 -21.96 -4.44 -4.71
N PRO A 220 -23.29 -4.69 -4.66
CA PRO A 220 -24.20 -3.93 -3.80
C PRO A 220 -23.77 -4.01 -2.33
N GLY A 221 -23.68 -2.85 -1.67
CA GLY A 221 -23.30 -2.75 -0.26
C GLY A 221 -21.78 -2.73 -0.01
N GLU A 222 -20.96 -2.97 -1.02
CA GLU A 222 -19.53 -2.70 -0.96
C GLU A 222 -19.24 -1.21 -1.25
N THR A 223 -18.08 -0.74 -0.83
CA THR A 223 -17.65 0.65 -1.01
C THR A 223 -16.45 0.69 -1.93
N LEU A 224 -16.32 1.72 -2.76
CA LEU A 224 -15.14 1.96 -3.58
C LEU A 224 -13.89 1.97 -2.71
N ASP A 225 -13.79 3.01 -1.90
CA ASP A 225 -12.71 3.29 -0.97
C ASP A 225 -13.28 3.93 0.28
N ARG A 226 -12.49 3.93 1.34
CA ARG A 226 -12.72 4.71 2.55
C ARG A 226 -11.48 5.54 2.84
N LEU A 227 -11.69 6.71 3.43
CA LEU A 227 -10.62 7.61 3.87
C LEU A 227 -10.82 7.92 5.36
N LEU A 228 -9.74 8.24 6.05
CA LEU A 228 -9.81 8.67 7.45
C LEU A 228 -10.45 10.06 7.56
N ASP A 229 -11.20 10.27 8.63
CA ASP A 229 -11.89 11.53 8.94
C ASP A 229 -11.03 12.54 9.73
N GLY A 230 -9.71 12.34 9.71
CA GLY A 230 -8.72 13.20 10.34
C GLY A 230 -7.29 12.76 10.04
N PRO A 231 -6.27 13.41 10.61
CA PRO A 231 -4.88 13.02 10.47
C PRO A 231 -4.65 11.58 10.93
N THR A 232 -3.88 10.81 10.16
CA THR A 232 -3.73 9.37 10.37
C THR A 232 -3.35 8.97 11.79
N ASN A 233 -2.40 9.68 12.42
CA ASN A 233 -2.03 9.35 13.79
C ASN A 233 -3.16 9.64 14.78
N GLU A 234 -3.82 10.78 14.66
CA GLU A 234 -4.83 11.20 15.63
C GLU A 234 -6.06 10.27 15.67
N VAL A 235 -6.52 9.82 14.47
CA VAL A 235 -7.76 9.05 14.37
C VAL A 235 -7.55 7.54 14.22
N TRP A 236 -6.30 7.08 14.12
CA TRP A 236 -6.03 5.65 13.96
C TRP A 236 -4.79 5.16 14.73
N ILE A 237 -3.58 5.68 14.46
CA ILE A 237 -2.33 5.08 14.96
C ILE A 237 -2.15 5.33 16.47
N ASP A 238 -2.33 6.55 16.96
CA ASP A 238 -2.15 6.88 18.39
C ASP A 238 -3.18 6.19 19.27
N PRO A 239 -4.49 6.12 18.89
CA PRO A 239 -5.46 5.27 19.57
C PRO A 239 -5.05 3.79 19.62
N TRP A 240 -4.46 3.27 18.53
CA TRP A 240 -3.98 1.90 18.46
C TRP A 240 -2.82 1.66 19.44
N VAL A 241 -1.82 2.52 19.43
CA VAL A 241 -0.69 2.44 20.38
C VAL A 241 -1.17 2.57 21.82
N ALA A 242 -2.10 3.50 22.10
CA ALA A 242 -2.70 3.66 23.42
C ALA A 242 -3.44 2.39 23.89
N TYR A 243 -4.23 1.78 23.00
CA TYR A 243 -4.89 0.50 23.28
C TYR A 243 -3.88 -0.59 23.60
N LEU A 244 -2.84 -0.77 22.78
CA LEU A 244 -1.82 -1.79 22.98
C LEU A 244 -1.05 -1.58 24.31
N THR A 245 -0.66 -0.35 24.60
CA THR A 245 0.02 0.01 25.85
C THR A 245 -0.88 -0.25 27.06
N GLY A 246 -2.16 0.11 26.96
CA GLY A 246 -3.17 -0.22 27.98
C GLY A 246 -3.39 -1.73 28.19
N ARG A 247 -3.04 -2.55 27.20
CA ARG A 247 -3.05 -4.03 27.26
C ARG A 247 -1.71 -4.61 27.75
N GLY A 248 -0.73 -3.77 28.05
CA GLY A 248 0.58 -4.18 28.57
C GLY A 248 1.66 -4.40 27.52
N VAL A 249 1.48 -3.95 26.28
CA VAL A 249 2.55 -3.92 25.27
C VAL A 249 3.54 -2.82 25.63
N SER A 250 4.83 -3.14 25.69
CA SER A 250 5.91 -2.16 25.82
C SER A 250 6.28 -1.69 24.40
N TYR A 251 6.00 -0.41 24.09
CA TYR A 251 6.27 0.18 22.78
C TYR A 251 7.37 1.23 22.90
N HIS A 252 8.52 0.97 22.23
CA HIS A 252 9.73 1.77 22.34
C HIS A 252 9.97 2.52 21.01
N LEU A 253 9.84 3.83 21.02
CA LEU A 253 10.23 4.73 19.93
C LEU A 253 11.71 5.11 20.04
N ASP A 254 12.33 5.55 18.94
CA ASP A 254 13.75 5.90 18.87
C ASP A 254 14.68 4.72 19.26
N HIS A 255 14.26 3.50 18.87
CA HIS A 255 14.99 2.26 19.13
C HIS A 255 15.25 1.52 17.82
N GLU A 256 16.47 1.60 17.33
CA GLU A 256 16.85 1.01 16.04
C GLU A 256 17.47 -0.39 16.19
N VAL A 257 16.92 -1.36 15.49
CA VAL A 257 17.46 -2.74 15.43
C VAL A 257 18.74 -2.75 14.59
N LYS A 258 19.83 -3.22 15.17
CA LYS A 258 21.16 -3.27 14.54
C LYS A 258 21.61 -4.67 14.16
N ALA A 259 21.24 -5.71 14.92
CA ALA A 259 21.67 -7.08 14.63
C ALA A 259 20.71 -8.12 15.21
N LEU A 260 20.67 -9.29 14.58
CA LEU A 260 20.07 -10.51 15.12
C LEU A 260 21.17 -11.53 15.40
N HIS A 261 21.27 -12.01 16.62
CA HIS A 261 22.22 -13.04 17.02
C HIS A 261 21.68 -14.43 16.77
N VAL A 262 22.32 -15.19 15.91
CA VAL A 262 21.92 -16.55 15.52
C VAL A 262 22.90 -17.54 16.09
N GLY A 263 22.39 -18.65 16.64
CA GLY A 263 23.25 -19.70 17.17
C GLY A 263 22.48 -20.92 17.67
N PRO A 264 23.20 -21.98 18.07
CA PRO A 264 22.57 -23.17 18.66
C PRO A 264 21.95 -22.85 20.02
N SER A 265 20.73 -23.30 20.28
CA SER A 265 19.96 -22.96 21.48
C SER A 265 20.53 -23.54 22.80
N ALA A 266 21.27 -24.62 22.72
CA ALA A 266 21.79 -25.33 23.91
C ALA A 266 23.15 -26.02 23.68
N GLY A 267 23.98 -25.53 22.74
CA GLY A 267 25.29 -26.11 22.41
C GLY A 267 25.31 -26.88 21.08
N PRO A 268 26.46 -27.46 20.72
CA PRO A 268 26.65 -28.09 19.42
C PRO A 268 25.60 -29.17 19.12
N GLY A 269 24.95 -29.10 17.94
CA GLY A 269 23.95 -30.06 17.48
C GLY A 269 22.49 -29.76 17.88
N SER A 270 22.22 -28.71 18.68
CA SER A 270 20.86 -28.25 18.96
C SER A 270 20.31 -27.35 17.82
N ALA A 271 18.97 -27.18 17.76
CA ALA A 271 18.32 -26.32 16.78
C ALA A 271 18.87 -24.90 16.85
N VAL A 272 19.13 -24.33 15.66
CA VAL A 272 19.54 -22.92 15.54
C VAL A 272 18.34 -22.02 15.86
N LYS A 273 18.59 -20.98 16.65
CA LYS A 273 17.57 -19.99 17.06
C LYS A 273 18.14 -18.58 17.03
N ILE A 274 17.25 -17.59 17.05
CA ILE A 274 17.62 -16.22 17.46
C ILE A 274 17.85 -16.25 18.98
N LEU A 275 19.04 -15.84 19.39
CA LEU A 275 19.47 -15.81 20.79
C LEU A 275 19.22 -14.45 21.44
N GLY A 276 19.15 -13.41 20.63
CA GLY A 276 18.90 -12.03 21.03
C GLY A 276 18.95 -11.08 19.84
N VAL A 277 18.54 -9.85 20.07
CA VAL A 277 18.59 -8.76 19.10
C VAL A 277 19.27 -7.55 19.72
N ASP A 278 20.17 -6.91 18.98
CA ASP A 278 20.78 -5.66 19.39
C ASP A 278 19.95 -4.49 18.94
N VAL A 279 19.63 -3.62 19.89
CA VAL A 279 18.84 -2.41 19.67
C VAL A 279 19.65 -1.22 20.17
N GLU A 280 19.78 -0.20 19.32
CA GLU A 280 20.42 1.07 19.65
C GLU A 280 19.39 2.12 20.07
N HIS A 281 19.67 2.79 21.19
CA HIS A 281 18.96 3.97 21.66
C HIS A 281 19.94 4.96 22.27
N GLY A 282 19.86 6.24 21.90
CA GLY A 282 20.70 7.29 22.45
C GLY A 282 22.21 7.03 22.31
N GLY A 283 22.66 6.36 21.24
CA GLY A 283 24.06 5.99 20.99
C GLY A 283 24.58 4.79 21.79
N SER A 284 23.70 4.11 22.52
CA SER A 284 24.03 2.88 23.27
C SER A 284 23.28 1.68 22.69
N THR A 285 23.99 0.56 22.50
CA THR A 285 23.40 -0.69 22.02
C THR A 285 23.18 -1.65 23.18
N THR A 286 21.97 -2.20 23.25
CA THR A 286 21.57 -3.20 24.26
C THR A 286 21.04 -4.45 23.58
N THR A 287 21.44 -5.63 24.08
CA THR A 287 20.90 -6.90 23.59
C THR A 287 19.62 -7.29 24.35
N HIS A 288 18.55 -7.50 23.62
CA HIS A 288 17.24 -7.94 24.14
C HIS A 288 16.96 -9.39 23.80
N VAL A 289 16.36 -10.13 24.77
CA VAL A 289 16.10 -11.56 24.65
C VAL A 289 14.60 -11.84 24.82
N ALA A 290 14.07 -12.74 23.99
CA ALA A 290 12.69 -13.22 24.04
C ALA A 290 12.59 -14.69 23.60
N ASP A 291 11.42 -15.28 23.79
CA ASP A 291 11.12 -16.63 23.29
C ASP A 291 10.92 -16.63 21.77
N PHE A 292 10.30 -15.56 21.22
CA PHE A 292 9.99 -15.41 19.81
C PHE A 292 10.30 -13.99 19.32
N TYR A 293 10.59 -13.87 18.03
CA TYR A 293 10.91 -12.62 17.36
C TYR A 293 10.07 -12.47 16.08
N VAL A 294 9.48 -11.29 15.87
CA VAL A 294 8.73 -10.96 14.66
C VAL A 294 9.47 -9.84 13.94
N LEU A 295 9.99 -10.12 12.75
CA LEU A 295 10.65 -9.14 11.89
C LEU A 295 9.58 -8.47 11.04
N SER A 296 9.19 -7.24 11.42
CA SER A 296 8.08 -6.48 10.84
C SER A 296 8.50 -5.17 10.16
N MET A 297 9.79 -5.03 9.92
CA MET A 297 10.37 -3.92 9.16
C MET A 297 10.19 -4.13 7.66
N PRO A 298 10.20 -3.07 6.83
CA PRO A 298 10.17 -3.19 5.38
C PRO A 298 11.47 -3.79 4.83
N VAL A 299 11.41 -4.32 3.59
CA VAL A 299 12.51 -5.10 3.00
C VAL A 299 13.85 -4.37 2.97
N GLU A 300 13.85 -3.07 2.68
CA GLU A 300 15.05 -2.23 2.63
C GLU A 300 15.74 -2.08 3.99
N ARG A 301 15.02 -2.34 5.09
CA ARG A 301 15.56 -2.34 6.45
C ARG A 301 15.95 -3.73 6.94
N VAL A 302 15.39 -4.77 6.35
CA VAL A 302 15.74 -6.16 6.67
C VAL A 302 17.03 -6.58 5.99
N ILE A 303 17.22 -6.23 4.72
CA ILE A 303 18.40 -6.62 3.93
C ILE A 303 19.73 -6.35 4.63
N PRO A 304 19.96 -5.18 5.25
CA PRO A 304 21.21 -4.92 5.97
C PRO A 304 21.47 -5.80 7.19
N LEU A 305 20.43 -6.44 7.74
CA LEU A 305 20.52 -7.34 8.90
C LEU A 305 20.83 -8.80 8.50
N LEU A 306 20.78 -9.13 7.20
CA LEU A 306 20.99 -10.48 6.70
C LEU A 306 22.48 -10.85 6.74
N THR A 307 22.90 -11.45 7.84
CA THR A 307 24.25 -12.02 7.97
C THR A 307 24.35 -13.37 7.27
N PHE A 308 25.57 -13.84 6.99
CA PHE A 308 25.81 -15.17 6.44
C PHE A 308 25.20 -16.29 7.31
N ASP A 309 25.33 -16.19 8.63
CA ASP A 309 24.80 -17.17 9.56
C ASP A 309 23.27 -17.19 9.57
N LEU A 310 22.62 -16.00 9.50
CA LEU A 310 21.17 -15.89 9.44
C LEU A 310 20.62 -16.51 8.15
N VAL A 311 21.24 -16.22 7.00
CA VAL A 311 20.82 -16.78 5.70
C VAL A 311 21.13 -18.28 5.59
N THR A 312 22.21 -18.74 6.23
CA THR A 312 22.51 -20.18 6.30
C THR A 312 21.45 -20.92 7.12
N ALA A 313 20.99 -20.34 8.22
CA ALA A 313 19.96 -20.93 9.09
C ALA A 313 18.53 -20.80 8.50
N ALA A 314 18.27 -19.74 7.71
CA ALA A 314 16.99 -19.46 7.05
C ALA A 314 17.24 -19.08 5.56
N PRO A 315 17.48 -20.08 4.69
CA PRO A 315 17.84 -19.83 3.27
C PRO A 315 16.77 -19.06 2.48
N GLU A 316 15.51 -19.14 2.89
CA GLU A 316 14.39 -18.38 2.31
C GLU A 316 14.59 -16.87 2.39
N LEU A 317 15.37 -16.36 3.34
CA LEU A 317 15.68 -14.93 3.49
C LEU A 317 16.62 -14.40 2.39
N ALA A 318 17.40 -15.26 1.75
CA ALA A 318 18.29 -14.87 0.65
C ALA A 318 17.53 -14.21 -0.52
N GLY A 319 16.26 -14.59 -0.71
CA GLY A 319 15.40 -14.03 -1.75
C GLY A 319 15.10 -12.54 -1.58
N LEU A 320 15.13 -12.02 -0.36
CA LEU A 320 14.76 -10.63 -0.07
C LEU A 320 15.62 -9.61 -0.84
N SER A 321 16.91 -9.90 -1.05
CA SER A 321 17.82 -9.06 -1.83
C SER A 321 17.52 -9.00 -3.34
N LYS A 322 16.57 -9.81 -3.82
CA LYS A 322 16.10 -9.86 -5.22
C LYS A 322 14.77 -9.14 -5.41
N LEU A 323 14.17 -8.63 -4.33
CA LEU A 323 12.94 -7.84 -4.41
C LEU A 323 13.26 -6.41 -4.85
N HIS A 324 12.29 -5.79 -5.52
CA HIS A 324 12.43 -4.47 -6.12
C HIS A 324 11.62 -3.45 -5.34
N THR A 325 12.15 -2.23 -5.27
CA THR A 325 11.44 -1.09 -4.68
C THR A 325 11.37 0.06 -5.68
N GLN A 326 10.32 0.86 -5.57
CA GLN A 326 10.12 2.11 -6.30
C GLN A 326 9.72 3.22 -5.31
N TRP A 327 9.61 4.45 -5.80
CA TRP A 327 9.26 5.58 -4.95
C TRP A 327 7.79 5.98 -5.16
N MET A 328 7.08 6.12 -4.04
CA MET A 328 5.74 6.69 -3.97
C MET A 328 5.65 7.47 -2.67
N ASN A 329 5.71 8.79 -2.77
CA ASN A 329 5.81 9.67 -1.60
C ASN A 329 4.88 10.85 -1.74
N GLY A 330 4.36 11.30 -0.60
CA GLY A 330 3.37 12.37 -0.53
C GLY A 330 3.96 13.77 -0.56
N ILE A 331 3.21 14.67 -1.18
CA ILE A 331 3.33 16.11 -1.01
C ILE A 331 1.95 16.68 -0.72
N MET A 332 1.85 17.56 0.27
CA MET A 332 0.60 18.20 0.64
C MET A 332 0.64 19.68 0.32
N PHE A 333 -0.44 20.20 -0.25
CA PHE A 333 -0.67 21.63 -0.43
C PHE A 333 -1.78 22.09 0.50
N TYR A 334 -1.46 23.07 1.34
CA TYR A 334 -2.40 23.72 2.24
C TYR A 334 -2.95 24.96 1.56
N LEU A 335 -4.28 25.07 1.52
CA LEU A 335 -5.00 26.06 0.73
C LEU A 335 -5.76 27.03 1.64
N LYS A 336 -5.79 28.30 1.27
CA LYS A 336 -6.57 29.35 1.99
C LYS A 336 -8.07 29.16 1.80
N THR A 337 -8.48 28.62 0.67
CA THR A 337 -9.86 28.23 0.34
C THR A 337 -9.86 26.79 -0.14
N ASP A 338 -10.80 25.97 0.36
CA ASP A 338 -10.91 24.56 -0.02
C ASP A 338 -11.22 24.40 -1.50
N VAL A 339 -10.53 23.47 -2.15
CA VAL A 339 -10.76 23.06 -3.54
C VAL A 339 -11.30 21.64 -3.53
N ARG A 340 -12.60 21.53 -3.82
CA ARG A 340 -13.30 20.26 -3.83
C ARG A 340 -13.26 19.64 -5.21
N LEU A 341 -12.42 18.64 -5.36
CA LEU A 341 -12.42 17.74 -6.51
C LEU A 341 -13.50 16.65 -6.34
N ALA A 342 -13.29 15.45 -6.89
CA ALA A 342 -14.20 14.33 -6.62
C ALA A 342 -14.25 13.99 -5.12
N HIS A 343 -15.38 13.46 -4.65
CA HIS A 343 -15.49 12.89 -3.30
C HIS A 343 -14.82 11.50 -3.24
N GLY A 344 -13.50 11.50 -3.39
CA GLY A 344 -12.62 10.34 -3.50
C GLY A 344 -11.33 10.68 -4.24
N HIS A 345 -10.78 9.68 -4.92
CA HIS A 345 -9.55 9.79 -5.68
C HIS A 345 -9.67 10.67 -6.92
N THR A 346 -8.64 11.47 -7.17
CA THR A 346 -8.36 12.10 -8.47
C THR A 346 -7.06 11.52 -9.03
N ILE A 347 -7.09 11.02 -10.26
CA ILE A 347 -5.95 10.49 -11.00
C ILE A 347 -5.63 11.46 -12.13
N TYR A 348 -4.41 11.95 -12.20
CA TYR A 348 -3.92 12.89 -13.23
C TYR A 348 -3.29 12.09 -14.37
N THR A 349 -4.07 11.85 -15.41
CA THR A 349 -3.74 10.84 -16.44
C THR A 349 -2.63 11.26 -17.39
N ASP A 350 -2.45 12.56 -17.60
CA ASP A 350 -1.40 13.13 -18.46
C ASP A 350 -0.17 13.57 -17.66
N SER A 351 -0.20 13.41 -16.32
CA SER A 351 0.93 13.76 -15.46
C SER A 351 2.11 12.83 -15.71
N PRO A 352 3.27 13.34 -16.13
CA PRO A 352 4.48 12.52 -16.29
C PRO A 352 4.95 11.90 -14.97
N TRP A 353 4.61 12.51 -13.82
CA TRP A 353 4.96 11.98 -12.50
C TRP A 353 3.89 11.07 -11.89
N ALA A 354 2.88 10.68 -12.70
CA ALA A 354 1.79 9.79 -12.32
C ALA A 354 1.15 10.22 -10.99
N LEU A 355 0.75 11.49 -10.94
CA LEU A 355 0.15 12.09 -9.75
C LEU A 355 -1.23 11.51 -9.48
N THR A 356 -1.53 11.34 -8.19
CA THR A 356 -2.88 11.10 -7.68
C THR A 356 -3.14 12.02 -6.49
N SER A 357 -4.40 12.34 -6.20
CA SER A 357 -4.71 13.20 -5.05
C SER A 357 -6.02 12.87 -4.36
N ILE A 358 -6.11 13.39 -3.13
CA ILE A 358 -7.34 13.50 -2.35
C ILE A 358 -7.50 14.94 -1.85
N SER A 359 -8.68 15.53 -2.05
CA SER A 359 -9.10 16.76 -1.36
C SER A 359 -9.63 16.37 0.01
N GLN A 360 -8.80 16.48 1.07
CA GLN A 360 -9.04 15.82 2.36
C GLN A 360 -10.06 16.52 3.24
N GLU A 361 -10.18 17.85 3.20
CA GLU A 361 -11.05 18.62 4.10
C GLU A 361 -12.52 18.16 4.04
N GLN A 362 -12.97 17.65 2.88
CA GLN A 362 -14.34 17.15 2.72
C GLN A 362 -14.63 15.87 3.51
N PHE A 363 -13.58 15.13 3.94
CA PHE A 363 -13.70 13.90 4.74
C PHE A 363 -13.49 14.13 6.23
N TRP A 364 -12.73 15.19 6.61
CA TRP A 364 -12.30 15.40 7.98
C TRP A 364 -13.41 15.98 8.86
N GLN A 365 -13.60 15.37 10.03
CA GLN A 365 -14.48 15.90 11.08
C GLN A 365 -13.85 17.14 11.74
N GLU A 366 -12.62 17.00 12.23
CA GLU A 366 -11.85 18.10 12.74
C GLU A 366 -11.30 18.95 11.59
N LYS A 367 -11.72 20.19 11.51
CA LYS A 367 -11.40 21.06 10.38
C LYS A 367 -9.95 21.54 10.40
N VAL A 368 -9.27 21.52 9.25
CA VAL A 368 -7.86 21.90 9.13
C VAL A 368 -7.55 23.28 9.67
N ARG A 369 -8.49 24.21 9.68
CA ARG A 369 -8.33 25.56 10.30
C ARG A 369 -8.08 25.52 11.80
N ASN A 370 -8.31 24.40 12.47
CA ASN A 370 -8.00 24.23 13.89
C ASN A 370 -6.53 23.86 14.11
N TYR A 371 -5.77 23.72 13.04
CA TYR A 371 -4.32 23.51 13.00
C TYR A 371 -3.61 24.76 12.45
N GLY A 372 -2.29 24.77 12.56
CA GLY A 372 -1.43 25.78 11.98
C GLY A 372 -1.70 27.19 12.52
N ASP A 373 -1.74 28.16 11.64
CA ASP A 373 -2.05 29.55 11.99
C ASP A 373 -3.57 29.84 11.98
N GLY A 374 -4.40 28.86 11.59
CA GLY A 374 -5.86 28.99 11.54
C GLY A 374 -6.39 29.63 10.24
N THR A 375 -5.56 29.86 9.24
CA THR A 375 -5.95 30.46 7.95
C THR A 375 -6.07 29.43 6.83
N VAL A 376 -5.63 28.19 7.04
CA VAL A 376 -5.80 27.07 6.12
C VAL A 376 -7.23 26.55 6.19
N ASN A 377 -7.89 26.40 5.01
CA ASN A 377 -9.26 25.89 4.91
C ASN A 377 -9.39 24.69 3.94
N GLY A 378 -8.31 24.26 3.32
CA GLY A 378 -8.31 23.09 2.42
C GLY A 378 -6.96 22.40 2.42
N ILE A 379 -6.98 21.09 2.15
CA ILE A 379 -5.78 20.28 1.96
C ILE A 379 -5.96 19.48 0.67
N LEU A 380 -4.99 19.64 -0.24
CA LEU A 380 -4.83 18.74 -1.37
C LEU A 380 -3.60 17.87 -1.10
N SER A 381 -3.84 16.60 -0.81
CA SER A 381 -2.80 15.61 -0.56
C SER A 381 -2.52 14.85 -1.84
N ILE A 382 -1.26 14.80 -2.28
CA ILE A 382 -0.84 14.24 -3.56
C ILE A 382 0.18 13.14 -3.30
N ASP A 383 0.11 12.04 -4.05
CA ASP A 383 1.19 11.06 -4.17
C ASP A 383 1.89 11.23 -5.52
N ILE A 384 3.23 11.25 -5.47
CA ILE A 384 4.13 11.23 -6.62
C ILE A 384 4.55 9.77 -6.83
N SER A 385 4.09 9.16 -7.92
CA SER A 385 4.29 7.72 -8.17
C SER A 385 5.32 7.44 -9.27
N ASP A 386 5.82 8.47 -9.98
CA ASP A 386 6.91 8.36 -10.95
C ASP A 386 7.98 9.41 -10.66
N TRP A 387 9.11 8.94 -10.17
CA TRP A 387 10.29 9.76 -9.84
C TRP A 387 11.36 9.75 -10.94
N GLU A 388 11.12 9.03 -12.05
CA GLU A 388 12.11 8.77 -13.10
C GLU A 388 11.81 9.48 -14.42
N THR A 389 10.54 9.82 -14.68
CA THR A 389 10.13 10.49 -15.92
C THR A 389 10.41 12.00 -15.83
N PRO A 390 10.96 12.65 -16.89
CA PRO A 390 11.13 14.10 -16.94
C PRO A 390 9.78 14.83 -16.77
N GLY A 391 9.77 15.87 -15.91
CA GLY A 391 8.61 16.73 -15.69
C GLY A 391 8.41 17.78 -16.79
N ILE A 392 7.36 18.58 -16.65
CA ILE A 392 6.94 19.58 -17.68
C ILE A 392 7.62 20.94 -17.50
N LEU A 393 7.96 21.32 -16.27
CA LEU A 393 8.51 22.64 -15.95
C LEU A 393 10.04 22.67 -16.07
N TYR A 394 10.72 21.67 -15.50
CA TYR A 394 12.18 21.62 -15.47
C TYR A 394 12.78 20.63 -16.50
N GLY A 395 11.97 19.79 -17.15
CA GLY A 395 12.45 18.77 -18.09
C GLY A 395 13.38 17.72 -17.46
N LYS A 396 13.33 17.56 -16.13
CA LYS A 396 14.12 16.63 -15.33
C LYS A 396 13.20 15.66 -14.57
N ALA A 397 13.70 14.48 -14.28
CA ALA A 397 13.02 13.56 -13.39
C ALA A 397 12.97 14.11 -11.94
N ALA A 398 11.94 13.75 -11.17
CA ALA A 398 11.79 14.22 -9.80
C ALA A 398 13.02 13.93 -8.94
N LYS A 399 13.64 12.75 -9.11
CA LYS A 399 14.86 12.36 -8.38
C LYS A 399 16.12 13.17 -8.77
N GLU A 400 16.10 13.85 -9.90
CA GLU A 400 17.23 14.66 -10.39
C GLU A 400 17.14 16.13 -9.94
N LEU A 401 16.01 16.55 -9.38
CA LEU A 401 15.84 17.89 -8.86
C LEU A 401 16.65 18.06 -7.57
N THR A 402 17.23 19.26 -7.41
CA THR A 402 18.24 19.53 -6.40
C THR A 402 17.73 20.33 -5.21
N THR A 403 16.47 20.75 -5.26
CA THR A 403 15.79 21.42 -4.15
C THR A 403 14.36 20.89 -3.98
N ARG A 404 13.86 20.89 -2.75
CA ARG A 404 12.48 20.52 -2.43
C ARG A 404 11.47 21.48 -3.10
N GLU A 405 11.85 22.74 -3.26
CA GLU A 405 11.04 23.77 -3.92
C GLU A 405 10.86 23.48 -5.42
N GLU A 406 11.88 22.97 -6.11
CA GLU A 406 11.75 22.54 -7.50
C GLU A 406 10.73 21.40 -7.65
N ILE A 407 10.77 20.41 -6.75
CA ILE A 407 9.79 19.30 -6.72
C ILE A 407 8.37 19.86 -6.53
N LYS A 408 8.18 20.72 -5.53
CA LYS A 408 6.89 21.38 -5.27
C LYS A 408 6.37 22.17 -6.48
N ASN A 409 7.23 22.96 -7.11
CA ASN A 409 6.84 23.77 -8.25
C ASN A 409 6.44 22.90 -9.45
N GLU A 410 7.16 21.81 -9.70
CA GLU A 410 6.86 20.86 -10.77
C GLU A 410 5.49 20.18 -10.53
N VAL A 411 5.26 19.65 -9.31
CA VAL A 411 3.97 19.04 -8.97
C VAL A 411 2.83 20.04 -9.14
N TRP A 412 2.99 21.25 -8.61
CA TRP A 412 1.96 22.29 -8.73
C TRP A 412 1.68 22.68 -10.18
N ALA A 413 2.70 22.70 -11.03
CA ALA A 413 2.55 22.97 -12.45
C ALA A 413 1.78 21.83 -13.16
N GLN A 414 2.08 20.58 -12.86
CA GLN A 414 1.38 19.43 -13.42
C GLN A 414 -0.09 19.41 -13.00
N LEU A 415 -0.40 19.65 -11.72
CA LEU A 415 -1.78 19.76 -11.25
C LEU A 415 -2.56 20.86 -11.98
N LYS A 416 -1.97 22.06 -12.10
CA LYS A 416 -2.61 23.17 -12.83
C LYS A 416 -2.81 22.86 -14.32
N GLN A 417 -1.89 22.12 -14.93
CA GLN A 417 -2.00 21.75 -16.35
C GLN A 417 -3.24 20.88 -16.63
N GLU A 418 -3.65 20.05 -15.69
CA GLU A 418 -4.76 19.12 -15.86
C GLU A 418 -6.09 19.65 -15.28
N LEU A 419 -6.04 20.52 -14.26
CA LEU A 419 -7.26 21.04 -13.62
C LEU A 419 -7.71 22.40 -14.16
N ASN A 420 -6.80 23.23 -14.69
CA ASN A 420 -7.09 24.60 -15.08
C ASN A 420 -7.34 24.77 -16.59
N ASP A 421 -8.14 23.92 -17.17
CA ASP A 421 -8.50 23.96 -18.59
C ASP A 421 -9.85 24.64 -18.88
N ALA A 422 -10.62 24.93 -17.83
CA ALA A 422 -11.89 25.65 -17.91
C ALA A 422 -11.72 27.18 -17.82
N ALA A 423 -12.82 27.90 -18.05
CA ALA A 423 -12.85 29.39 -18.01
C ALA A 423 -12.54 29.95 -16.59
N ALA A 424 -12.68 29.14 -15.54
CA ALA A 424 -12.29 29.47 -14.17
C ALA A 424 -11.26 28.43 -13.68
N PRO A 425 -10.04 28.84 -13.33
CA PRO A 425 -9.03 27.90 -12.83
C PRO A 425 -9.44 27.34 -11.47
N GLU A 426 -9.31 26.02 -11.30
CA GLU A 426 -9.55 25.35 -10.01
C GLU A 426 -8.40 25.58 -9.03
N LEU A 427 -7.15 25.69 -9.53
CA LEU A 427 -5.96 25.96 -8.73
C LEU A 427 -5.35 27.32 -9.09
N ASP A 428 -5.29 28.21 -8.10
CA ASP A 428 -4.66 29.53 -8.19
C ASP A 428 -3.47 29.60 -7.24
N ASP A 429 -2.36 30.19 -7.71
CA ASP A 429 -1.15 30.43 -6.89
C ASP A 429 -1.45 31.30 -5.66
N ALA A 430 -2.40 32.26 -5.77
CA ALA A 430 -2.83 33.09 -4.64
C ALA A 430 -3.56 32.28 -3.54
N ASN A 431 -4.18 31.14 -3.90
CA ASN A 431 -4.84 30.24 -2.95
C ASN A 431 -3.86 29.34 -2.20
N LEU A 432 -2.64 29.14 -2.69
CA LEU A 432 -1.63 28.36 -2.00
C LEU A 432 -1.18 29.08 -0.73
N HIS A 433 -1.35 28.45 0.44
CA HIS A 433 -0.87 28.95 1.71
C HIS A 433 0.56 28.46 1.98
N SER A 434 0.76 27.16 2.01
CA SER A 434 2.03 26.48 2.28
C SER A 434 2.01 25.05 1.71
N TRP A 435 3.08 24.31 1.91
CA TRP A 435 3.21 22.94 1.41
C TRP A 435 4.11 22.11 2.31
N PHE A 436 3.98 20.80 2.21
CA PHE A 436 4.80 19.82 2.92
C PHE A 436 5.15 18.68 1.98
N LEU A 437 6.44 18.41 1.79
CA LEU A 437 6.92 17.21 1.11
C LEU A 437 7.38 16.22 2.18
N ASP A 438 7.07 14.95 2.00
CA ASP A 438 7.52 13.86 2.87
C ASP A 438 9.02 13.98 3.20
N PRO A 439 9.41 13.99 4.50
CA PRO A 439 10.80 14.13 4.91
C PRO A 439 11.68 12.91 4.58
N SER A 440 11.10 11.75 4.26
CA SER A 440 11.87 10.58 3.76
C SER A 440 12.52 10.87 2.39
N ILE A 441 12.02 11.87 1.67
CA ILE A 441 12.68 12.42 0.48
C ILE A 441 13.73 13.42 0.91
N VAL A 442 14.99 13.00 0.87
CA VAL A 442 16.15 13.83 1.18
C VAL A 442 16.74 14.39 -0.12
N VAL A 443 16.68 15.70 -0.29
CA VAL A 443 17.16 16.39 -1.50
C VAL A 443 18.48 17.09 -1.19
N SER A 444 19.48 16.89 -2.05
CA SER A 444 20.80 17.49 -1.89
C SER A 444 21.36 18.03 -3.21
N HIS A 445 21.97 19.21 -3.16
CA HIS A 445 22.69 19.77 -4.31
C HIS A 445 24.16 19.31 -4.31
N PRO A 446 24.73 18.87 -5.44
CA PRO A 446 24.14 18.70 -6.78
C PRO A 446 23.56 17.30 -7.05
N HIS A 447 23.41 16.44 -6.03
CA HIS A 447 23.22 15.00 -6.20
C HIS A 447 21.77 14.56 -6.45
N GLY A 448 20.80 15.49 -6.32
CA GLY A 448 19.36 15.18 -6.49
C GLY A 448 18.73 14.60 -5.22
N ALA A 449 17.63 13.88 -5.38
CA ALA A 449 16.86 13.30 -4.29
C ALA A 449 17.25 11.83 -4.01
N THR A 450 17.15 11.43 -2.75
CA THR A 450 17.16 10.03 -2.29
C THR A 450 15.89 9.76 -1.48
N ASN A 451 15.48 8.49 -1.38
CA ASN A 451 14.31 8.09 -0.62
C ASN A 451 14.70 7.09 0.47
N ASP A 452 14.42 7.44 1.72
CA ASP A 452 14.72 6.59 2.87
C ASP A 452 13.61 5.53 3.14
N GLU A 453 12.44 5.70 2.54
CA GLU A 453 11.27 4.83 2.72
C GLU A 453 10.63 4.42 1.37
N PRO A 454 11.36 3.71 0.48
CA PRO A 454 10.81 3.28 -0.80
C PRO A 454 9.71 2.23 -0.65
N LEU A 455 8.89 2.06 -1.69
CA LEU A 455 7.77 1.12 -1.74
C LEU A 455 8.20 -0.18 -2.43
N LEU A 456 7.87 -1.33 -1.85
CA LEU A 456 8.04 -2.63 -2.51
C LEU A 456 7.10 -2.74 -3.73
N VAL A 457 7.61 -3.24 -4.87
CA VAL A 457 6.82 -3.46 -6.09
C VAL A 457 6.90 -4.93 -6.55
N ASN A 458 5.77 -5.43 -7.07
CA ASN A 458 5.62 -6.83 -7.46
C ASN A 458 5.94 -7.02 -8.95
N VAL A 459 7.23 -7.03 -9.30
CA VAL A 459 7.66 -7.29 -10.67
C VAL A 459 7.48 -8.77 -11.05
N THR A 460 7.50 -9.06 -12.36
CA THR A 460 7.40 -10.42 -12.89
C THR A 460 8.39 -11.37 -12.22
N GLY A 461 7.91 -12.54 -11.82
CA GLY A 461 8.71 -13.59 -11.19
C GLY A 461 9.24 -13.27 -9.79
N SER A 462 8.80 -12.18 -9.16
CA SER A 462 9.25 -11.79 -7.81
C SER A 462 8.66 -12.68 -6.70
N TRP A 463 7.52 -13.31 -6.94
CA TRP A 463 6.85 -14.18 -5.96
C TRP A 463 7.75 -15.26 -5.36
N LYS A 464 8.61 -15.88 -6.18
CA LYS A 464 9.52 -16.93 -5.71
C LYS A 464 10.54 -16.47 -4.67
N TYR A 465 10.83 -15.16 -4.62
CA TYR A 465 11.78 -14.55 -3.70
C TYR A 465 11.13 -14.08 -2.39
N ARG A 466 9.80 -14.04 -2.33
CA ARG A 466 9.05 -13.65 -1.15
C ARG A 466 8.92 -14.85 -0.19
N PRO A 467 9.34 -14.73 1.07
CA PRO A 467 9.22 -15.81 2.05
C PRO A 467 7.79 -15.95 2.58
N GLU A 468 7.51 -17.09 3.21
CA GLU A 468 6.35 -17.25 4.10
C GLU A 468 6.59 -16.52 5.43
N ALA A 469 5.52 -16.32 6.23
CA ALA A 469 5.62 -15.69 7.54
C ALA A 469 6.40 -16.54 8.57
N VAL A 470 6.48 -17.85 8.36
CA VAL A 470 7.22 -18.80 9.20
C VAL A 470 8.55 -19.10 8.54
N THR A 471 9.65 -18.98 9.27
CA THR A 471 10.99 -19.27 8.77
C THR A 471 11.50 -20.63 9.20
N SER A 472 12.64 -21.05 8.62
CA SER A 472 13.38 -22.24 9.06
C SER A 472 13.98 -22.11 10.47
N ILE A 473 14.11 -20.87 11.00
CA ILE A 473 14.51 -20.62 12.38
C ILE A 473 13.26 -20.65 13.27
N PRO A 474 13.15 -21.63 14.21
CA PRO A 474 11.88 -21.92 14.91
C PRO A 474 11.26 -20.77 15.70
N ASN A 475 12.05 -19.78 16.10
CA ASN A 475 11.59 -18.63 16.87
C ASN A 475 11.68 -17.29 16.12
N LEU A 476 11.90 -17.31 14.79
CA LEU A 476 11.88 -16.12 13.93
C LEU A 476 10.69 -16.17 12.98
N PHE A 477 9.89 -15.12 12.99
CA PHE A 477 8.71 -14.95 12.14
C PHE A 477 8.79 -13.64 11.40
N LEU A 478 8.14 -13.56 10.23
CA LEU A 478 8.17 -12.39 9.35
C LEU A 478 6.77 -11.79 9.22
N ALA A 479 6.69 -10.47 9.35
CA ALA A 479 5.46 -9.73 9.18
C ALA A 479 5.80 -8.41 8.45
N SER A 480 5.50 -8.31 7.20
CA SER A 480 5.59 -7.08 6.38
C SER A 480 5.04 -7.37 4.98
N ASP A 481 5.00 -6.36 4.14
CA ASP A 481 4.51 -6.41 2.78
C ASP A 481 5.31 -7.32 1.83
N TYR A 482 6.54 -7.69 2.16
CA TYR A 482 7.35 -8.65 1.41
C TYR A 482 7.01 -10.13 1.69
N VAL A 483 6.22 -10.42 2.71
CA VAL A 483 5.74 -11.78 3.02
C VAL A 483 4.66 -12.18 2.01
N ARG A 484 4.60 -13.46 1.67
CA ARG A 484 3.53 -14.01 0.82
C ARG A 484 2.18 -13.88 1.49
N THR A 485 1.28 -13.14 0.85
CA THR A 485 -0.09 -12.88 1.30
C THR A 485 -1.07 -13.07 0.16
N TYR A 486 -2.37 -13.14 0.46
CA TYR A 486 -3.41 -13.16 -0.57
C TYR A 486 -3.50 -11.83 -1.31
N THR A 487 -3.35 -10.71 -0.60
CA THR A 487 -3.38 -9.37 -1.20
C THR A 487 -2.20 -9.17 -2.15
N ASP A 488 -1.01 -9.70 -1.79
CA ASP A 488 0.21 -9.70 -2.60
C ASP A 488 0.56 -8.33 -3.19
N LEU A 489 0.47 -7.31 -2.37
CA LEU A 489 0.78 -5.93 -2.71
C LEU A 489 1.33 -5.22 -1.48
N ALA A 490 2.22 -4.24 -1.66
CA ALA A 490 2.72 -3.39 -0.59
C ALA A 490 1.59 -2.47 -0.09
N THR A 491 0.83 -2.96 0.85
CA THR A 491 -0.34 -2.30 1.42
C THR A 491 -0.45 -2.54 2.92
N MET A 492 -1.21 -1.69 3.59
CA MET A 492 -1.55 -1.87 5.00
C MET A 492 -2.33 -3.18 5.24
N GLU A 493 -3.14 -3.62 4.29
CA GLU A 493 -3.86 -4.90 4.31
C GLU A 493 -2.90 -6.07 4.25
N GLY A 494 -1.95 -6.07 3.30
CA GLY A 494 -0.92 -7.11 3.18
C GLY A 494 -0.03 -7.18 4.43
N ALA A 495 0.32 -6.02 5.01
CA ALA A 495 1.07 -5.94 6.27
C ALA A 495 0.29 -6.57 7.45
N ASN A 496 -1.01 -6.29 7.57
CA ASN A 496 -1.87 -6.89 8.60
C ASN A 496 -2.04 -8.40 8.40
N GLU A 497 -2.28 -8.85 7.16
CA GLU A 497 -2.38 -10.28 6.83
C GLU A 497 -1.08 -11.03 7.17
N ALA A 498 0.09 -10.48 6.79
CA ALA A 498 1.39 -11.07 7.10
C ALA A 498 1.61 -11.23 8.61
N ALA A 499 1.23 -10.20 9.39
CA ALA A 499 1.29 -10.25 10.86
C ALA A 499 0.41 -11.37 11.43
N ARG A 500 -0.82 -11.53 10.96
CA ARG A 500 -1.72 -12.62 11.38
C ARG A 500 -1.13 -14.01 11.06
N ARG A 501 -0.49 -14.15 9.89
CA ARG A 501 0.21 -15.40 9.51
C ARG A 501 1.39 -15.69 10.44
N ALA A 502 2.18 -14.67 10.80
CA ALA A 502 3.29 -14.78 11.75
C ALA A 502 2.79 -15.20 13.13
N VAL A 503 1.74 -14.55 13.65
CA VAL A 503 1.14 -14.91 14.95
C VAL A 503 0.58 -16.32 14.93
N ASN A 504 -0.10 -16.76 13.87
CA ASN A 504 -0.55 -18.15 13.73
C ASN A 504 0.62 -19.15 13.74
N GLY A 505 1.78 -18.76 13.21
CA GLY A 505 3.03 -19.51 13.32
C GLY A 505 3.50 -19.63 14.77
N ILE A 506 3.53 -18.51 15.51
CA ILE A 506 3.89 -18.46 16.93
C ILE A 506 2.95 -19.33 17.77
N LEU A 507 1.64 -19.23 17.59
CA LEU A 507 0.65 -20.04 18.31
C LEU A 507 0.93 -21.54 18.15
N ARG A 508 1.24 -21.97 16.93
CA ARG A 508 1.55 -23.37 16.61
C ARG A 508 2.84 -23.83 17.29
N VAL A 509 3.91 -23.05 17.21
CA VAL A 509 5.23 -23.43 17.77
C VAL A 509 5.22 -23.39 19.30
N SER A 510 4.51 -22.42 19.90
CA SER A 510 4.38 -22.31 21.36
C SER A 510 3.43 -23.32 21.98
N GLY A 511 2.64 -24.04 21.16
CA GLY A 511 1.59 -24.93 21.65
C GLY A 511 0.43 -24.19 22.33
N SER A 512 0.23 -22.93 22.02
CA SER A 512 -0.87 -22.12 22.55
C SER A 512 -2.24 -22.64 22.09
N SER A 513 -3.19 -22.71 23.02
CA SER A 513 -4.59 -23.06 22.74
C SER A 513 -5.45 -21.86 22.31
N ALA A 514 -4.87 -20.67 22.18
CA ALA A 514 -5.59 -19.48 21.74
C ALA A 514 -6.11 -19.64 20.30
N THR A 515 -7.26 -19.05 20.04
CA THR A 515 -7.88 -19.08 18.71
C THR A 515 -6.95 -18.45 17.65
N PRO A 516 -6.67 -19.15 16.53
CA PRO A 516 -5.89 -18.57 15.45
C PRO A 516 -6.49 -17.28 14.89
N CYS A 517 -5.64 -16.39 14.38
CA CYS A 517 -6.06 -15.19 13.67
C CYS A 517 -6.77 -15.57 12.39
N GLY A 518 -7.88 -14.88 12.06
CA GLY A 518 -8.54 -15.02 10.76
C GLY A 518 -7.63 -14.55 9.62
N VAL A 519 -7.54 -15.36 8.58
CA VAL A 519 -6.85 -15.02 7.32
C VAL A 519 -7.79 -15.36 6.16
N TRP A 520 -8.11 -14.36 5.35
CA TRP A 520 -9.14 -14.47 4.31
C TRP A 520 -8.55 -14.27 2.91
N PRO A 521 -8.88 -15.15 1.95
CA PRO A 521 -8.47 -14.97 0.56
C PRO A 521 -9.20 -13.76 -0.08
N LEU A 522 -8.64 -13.26 -1.19
CA LEU A 522 -9.31 -12.31 -2.06
C LEU A 522 -10.65 -12.88 -2.56
N HIS A 523 -11.58 -11.99 -2.86
CA HIS A 523 -12.90 -12.41 -3.35
C HIS A 523 -12.78 -13.05 -4.73
N GLU A 524 -13.38 -14.23 -4.88
CA GLU A 524 -13.51 -14.94 -6.16
C GLU A 524 -14.98 -15.29 -6.43
N PRO A 525 -15.61 -14.65 -7.43
CA PRO A 525 -17.01 -14.96 -7.76
C PRO A 525 -17.20 -16.45 -8.08
N ARG A 526 -18.10 -17.10 -7.34
CA ARG A 526 -18.34 -18.56 -7.45
C ARG A 526 -18.81 -18.98 -8.85
N ILE A 527 -19.45 -18.08 -9.58
CA ILE A 527 -19.95 -18.33 -10.92
C ILE A 527 -18.83 -18.74 -11.90
N PHE A 528 -17.59 -18.29 -11.69
CA PHE A 528 -16.43 -18.67 -12.50
C PHE A 528 -15.73 -19.96 -12.04
N ALA A 529 -16.17 -20.60 -10.95
CA ALA A 529 -15.56 -21.82 -10.45
C ALA A 529 -15.53 -22.96 -11.47
N PRO A 530 -16.61 -23.24 -12.27
CA PRO A 530 -16.54 -24.25 -13.32
C PRO A 530 -15.54 -23.92 -14.43
N ALA A 531 -15.42 -22.63 -14.79
CA ALA A 531 -14.47 -22.18 -15.80
C ALA A 531 -13.03 -22.32 -15.31
N ARG A 532 -12.73 -22.01 -14.04
CA ARG A 532 -11.41 -22.26 -13.43
C ARG A 532 -11.07 -23.75 -13.38
N ALA A 533 -12.03 -24.62 -13.04
CA ALA A 533 -11.83 -26.06 -13.07
C ALA A 533 -11.57 -26.57 -14.51
N PHE A 534 -12.22 -25.99 -15.51
CA PHE A 534 -11.95 -26.29 -16.91
C PHE A 534 -10.54 -25.80 -17.33
N ASP A 535 -10.14 -24.60 -16.91
CA ASP A 535 -8.83 -24.04 -17.18
C ASP A 535 -7.70 -24.86 -16.53
N ALA A 536 -7.92 -25.43 -15.34
CA ALA A 536 -6.94 -26.34 -14.71
C ALA A 536 -6.62 -27.54 -15.63
N ARG A 537 -7.65 -28.17 -16.21
CA ARG A 537 -7.47 -29.26 -17.18
C ARG A 537 -6.78 -28.82 -18.48
N ARG A 538 -6.99 -27.54 -18.89
CA ARG A 538 -6.27 -26.97 -20.04
C ARG A 538 -4.81 -26.74 -19.71
N TRP A 539 -4.52 -26.22 -18.52
CA TRP A 539 -3.17 -25.97 -18.03
C TRP A 539 -2.35 -27.27 -17.95
N GLU A 540 -2.91 -28.34 -17.36
CA GLU A 540 -2.28 -29.66 -17.33
C GLU A 540 -1.92 -30.21 -18.72
N ARG A 541 -2.72 -29.86 -19.73
CA ARG A 541 -2.50 -30.22 -21.13
C ARG A 541 -1.68 -29.22 -21.93
N LYS A 542 -1.02 -28.27 -21.26
CA LYS A 542 -0.25 -27.19 -21.87
C LYS A 542 -1.05 -26.38 -22.92
N LYS A 543 -2.33 -26.13 -22.67
CA LYS A 543 -3.20 -25.32 -23.54
C LYS A 543 -3.39 -23.93 -22.94
N ALA A 544 -3.42 -22.91 -23.82
CA ALA A 544 -3.71 -21.52 -23.44
C ALA A 544 -5.08 -21.40 -22.75
N ASN A 545 -5.27 -20.34 -21.94
CA ASN A 545 -6.61 -19.96 -21.46
C ASN A 545 -7.52 -19.62 -22.65
N LEU A 546 -8.84 -19.84 -22.52
CA LEU A 546 -9.79 -19.61 -23.63
C LEU A 546 -9.86 -18.14 -24.07
N PHE A 547 -9.66 -17.21 -23.14
CA PHE A 547 -9.71 -15.77 -23.38
C PHE A 547 -8.31 -15.14 -23.57
N ALA A 548 -7.26 -15.97 -23.64
CA ALA A 548 -5.88 -15.55 -23.89
C ALA A 548 -5.17 -16.63 -24.73
N LEU A 549 -5.70 -16.91 -25.93
CA LEU A 549 -5.19 -17.95 -26.84
C LEU A 549 -3.80 -17.61 -27.40
N ASP A 550 -3.45 -16.35 -27.43
CA ASP A 550 -2.16 -15.80 -27.82
C ASP A 550 -1.05 -16.00 -26.77
N PHE A 551 -1.39 -16.51 -25.58
CA PHE A 551 -0.46 -16.87 -24.51
C PHE A 551 -0.47 -18.39 -24.27
N PRO A 552 0.14 -19.20 -25.13
CA PRO A 552 0.32 -20.63 -24.84
C PRO A 552 1.26 -20.80 -23.63
N PRO A 553 1.05 -21.79 -22.77
CA PRO A 553 2.01 -22.13 -21.73
C PRO A 553 3.35 -22.55 -22.33
N ALA A 554 4.45 -22.20 -21.67
CA ALA A 554 5.80 -22.61 -22.05
C ALA A 554 6.05 -24.13 -21.94
#